data_f0c855aaa87df20c86da6d65d8023e10
#
_entry.id   f0c855aaa87df20c86da6d65d8023e10
#
_cell.length_a   1.000
_cell.length_b   1.000
_cell.length_c   1.000
_cell.angle_alpha   90.00
_cell.angle_beta   90.00
_cell.angle_gamma   90.00
#
_symmetry.space_group_name_H-M   'P 1'
#
loop_
_entity.id
_entity.type
_entity.pdbx_description
1 polymer ?
#
loop_
_entity_poly.entity_id
_entity_poly.type
_entity_poly.pdbx_seq_one_letter_code
_entity_poly.pdbx_strand_id
1 'polypeptide(L)'
;MSKKVDLKETWQLLMGARNLVLVSHVGPDGDTLGSTLGLARALKQAGKQVRLLVDDTLPAVYQFLPEMDTYEQPRAEQPIACDLVVVVDASSKDRMGEAEKCLSAPILNIDHHVSNTRYADYLLLDPHAAATGEIMYRLLTANGVPLNRELATDLYTAIVTDCGYFKYANTTPSCMRVAADLVALGVEPNEISDLLEIKARNSVELLAKVLPSLTFYADGKIATLEIPLELYDKNVSTESFIYHPRYIAGVDVAVLFKQVEPKATRVSMRSKQVDVSKVAVAFNGGGHPRAAGCTIGLPLAEAKKALIQALEKAMEAL
;
A
#
# COMPACT_ATOMS: atom_id res chain seq x y z
N MET A 1 19.81 -16.86 4.06
CA MET A 1 18.53 -16.91 4.82
C MET A 1 18.51 -15.72 5.75
N SER A 2 17.43 -14.96 5.75
CA SER A 2 17.28 -13.81 6.68
C SER A 2 17.40 -14.25 8.14
N LYS A 3 18.16 -13.51 8.92
CA LYS A 3 18.14 -13.65 10.38
C LYS A 3 16.86 -13.00 10.90
N LYS A 4 15.95 -13.77 11.50
CA LYS A 4 14.82 -13.19 12.22
C LYS A 4 15.33 -12.45 13.46
N VAL A 5 14.79 -11.26 13.68
CA VAL A 5 15.10 -10.41 14.84
C VAL A 5 13.81 -10.02 15.55
N ASP A 6 13.90 -9.82 16.87
CA ASP A 6 12.81 -9.30 17.68
C ASP A 6 12.86 -7.76 17.79
N LEU A 7 11.91 -7.16 18.51
CA LEU A 7 11.82 -5.71 18.69
C LEU A 7 13.10 -5.13 19.33
N LYS A 8 13.70 -5.83 20.29
CA LYS A 8 14.91 -5.37 20.99
C LYS A 8 16.14 -5.47 20.10
N GLU A 9 16.32 -6.62 19.43
CA GLU A 9 17.42 -6.83 18.48
C GLU A 9 17.33 -5.83 17.30
N THR A 10 16.11 -5.60 16.78
CA THR A 10 15.87 -4.59 15.74
C THR A 10 16.31 -3.21 16.18
N TRP A 11 15.92 -2.79 17.38
CA TRP A 11 16.33 -1.49 17.92
C TRP A 11 17.84 -1.41 18.13
N GLN A 12 18.48 -2.48 18.57
CA GLN A 12 19.95 -2.53 18.69
C GLN A 12 20.65 -2.37 17.34
N LEU A 13 20.14 -2.98 16.27
CA LEU A 13 20.67 -2.81 14.92
C LEU A 13 20.55 -1.34 14.48
N LEU A 14 19.39 -0.73 14.67
CA LEU A 14 19.14 0.68 14.35
C LEU A 14 20.08 1.60 15.14
N MET A 15 20.23 1.36 16.43
CA MET A 15 21.11 2.17 17.30
C MET A 15 22.61 1.92 17.03
N GLY A 16 22.99 0.78 16.51
CA GLY A 16 24.36 0.46 16.10
C GLY A 16 24.82 1.21 14.85
N ALA A 17 23.91 1.57 13.97
CA ALA A 17 24.19 2.35 12.77
C ALA A 17 24.23 3.86 13.06
N ARG A 18 25.06 4.61 12.33
CA ARG A 18 25.09 6.08 12.37
C ARG A 18 24.34 6.69 11.18
N ASN A 19 24.61 6.17 10.00
CA ASN A 19 24.04 6.61 8.74
C ASN A 19 23.05 5.54 8.24
N LEU A 20 21.77 5.86 8.24
CA LEU A 20 20.73 4.95 7.82
C LEU A 20 20.06 5.45 6.54
N VAL A 21 19.71 4.53 5.68
CA VAL A 21 18.85 4.78 4.53
C VAL A 21 17.57 4.00 4.72
N LEU A 22 16.44 4.69 4.81
CA LEU A 22 15.11 4.09 4.89
C LEU A 22 14.50 4.10 3.49
N VAL A 23 13.98 2.96 3.07
CA VAL A 23 13.41 2.77 1.73
C VAL A 23 11.92 2.42 1.86
N SER A 24 11.07 3.26 1.28
CA SER A 24 9.66 2.97 1.02
C SER A 24 9.54 2.23 -0.31
N HIS A 25 8.52 1.40 -0.44
CA HIS A 25 8.33 0.58 -1.64
C HIS A 25 7.82 1.37 -2.85
N VAL A 26 8.01 0.84 -4.07
CA VAL A 26 7.42 1.37 -5.31
C VAL A 26 5.89 1.29 -5.26
N GLY A 27 5.20 2.30 -5.78
CA GLY A 27 3.76 2.48 -5.59
C GLY A 27 3.42 2.75 -4.12
N PRO A 28 4.07 3.76 -3.48
CA PRO A 28 4.00 3.95 -2.04
C PRO A 28 2.59 4.31 -1.59
N ASP A 29 2.18 3.68 -0.51
CA ASP A 29 0.89 3.93 0.16
C ASP A 29 1.09 4.55 1.55
N GLY A 30 0.00 4.68 2.31
CA GLY A 30 0.05 5.31 3.62
C GLY A 30 0.80 4.48 4.66
N ASP A 31 0.82 3.15 4.54
CA ASP A 31 1.53 2.30 5.51
C ASP A 31 3.04 2.43 5.33
N THR A 32 3.56 2.25 4.12
CA THR A 32 5.01 2.40 3.91
C THR A 32 5.49 3.82 4.21
N LEU A 33 4.74 4.87 3.82
CA LEU A 33 5.13 6.25 4.03
C LEU A 33 5.06 6.66 5.52
N GLY A 34 3.94 6.40 6.18
CA GLY A 34 3.77 6.73 7.59
C GLY A 34 4.71 5.95 8.49
N SER A 35 4.91 4.66 8.23
CA SER A 35 5.86 3.82 8.96
C SER A 35 7.29 4.30 8.79
N THR A 36 7.69 4.65 7.57
CA THR A 36 9.05 5.16 7.27
C THR A 36 9.29 6.52 7.92
N LEU A 37 8.34 7.46 7.83
CA LEU A 37 8.45 8.79 8.44
C LEU A 37 8.48 8.69 9.97
N GLY A 38 7.61 7.89 10.58
CA GLY A 38 7.60 7.68 12.02
C GLY A 38 8.93 7.11 12.55
N LEU A 39 9.48 6.10 11.86
CA LEU A 39 10.79 5.54 12.21
C LEU A 39 11.92 6.57 11.99
N ALA A 40 11.91 7.29 10.88
CA ALA A 40 12.91 8.31 10.57
C ALA A 40 12.95 9.40 11.65
N ARG A 41 11.78 9.86 12.08
CA ARG A 41 11.64 10.85 13.14
C ARG A 41 12.22 10.36 14.46
N ALA A 42 11.91 9.14 14.86
CA ALA A 42 12.47 8.52 16.07
C ALA A 42 14.01 8.39 15.99
N LEU A 43 14.54 7.99 14.84
CA LEU A 43 15.98 7.86 14.62
C LEU A 43 16.71 9.20 14.62
N LYS A 44 16.13 10.25 13.99
CA LYS A 44 16.66 11.61 14.01
C LYS A 44 16.67 12.17 15.45
N GLN A 45 15.62 11.93 16.24
CA GLN A 45 15.60 12.30 17.67
C GLN A 45 16.70 11.59 18.47
N ALA A 46 17.06 10.37 18.09
CA ALA A 46 18.19 9.62 18.67
C ALA A 46 19.56 10.04 18.11
N GLY A 47 19.65 11.11 17.33
CA GLY A 47 20.88 11.66 16.77
C GLY A 47 21.45 10.89 15.57
N LYS A 48 20.63 10.08 14.90
CA LYS A 48 21.04 9.36 13.68
C LYS A 48 20.94 10.24 12.43
N GLN A 49 21.77 9.96 11.44
CA GLN A 49 21.64 10.55 10.11
C GLN A 49 20.77 9.62 9.26
N VAL A 50 19.64 10.16 8.78
CA VAL A 50 18.62 9.38 8.09
C VAL A 50 18.32 10.02 6.73
N ARG A 51 18.41 9.22 5.67
CA ARG A 51 17.93 9.57 4.33
C ARG A 51 16.71 8.71 3.99
N LEU A 52 15.76 9.30 3.28
CA LEU A 52 14.52 8.62 2.85
C LEU A 52 14.56 8.42 1.34
N LEU A 53 14.36 7.21 0.87
CA LEU A 53 14.32 6.89 -0.54
C LEU A 53 12.97 6.29 -0.95
N VAL A 54 12.52 6.67 -2.15
CA VAL A 54 11.40 6.03 -2.83
C VAL A 54 11.63 6.12 -4.34
N ASP A 55 11.49 5.00 -5.05
CA ASP A 55 11.62 4.95 -6.52
C ASP A 55 10.25 5.09 -7.18
N ASP A 56 9.56 6.16 -6.87
CA ASP A 56 8.26 6.49 -7.45
C ASP A 56 7.86 7.93 -7.16
N THR A 57 6.77 8.36 -7.78
CA THR A 57 6.13 9.64 -7.47
C THR A 57 5.34 9.52 -6.17
N LEU A 58 5.60 10.41 -5.22
CA LEU A 58 4.87 10.47 -3.96
C LEU A 58 3.40 10.87 -4.21
N PRO A 59 2.42 10.10 -3.71
CA PRO A 59 1.02 10.43 -3.89
C PRO A 59 0.65 11.75 -3.18
N ALA A 60 -0.04 12.62 -3.90
CA ALA A 60 -0.42 13.95 -3.39
C ALA A 60 -1.30 13.88 -2.12
N VAL A 61 -2.03 12.80 -1.94
CA VAL A 61 -2.92 12.60 -0.78
C VAL A 61 -2.16 12.52 0.55
N TYR A 62 -0.86 12.18 0.54
CA TYR A 62 -0.03 12.09 1.75
C TYR A 62 0.85 13.32 1.99
N GLN A 63 0.75 14.36 1.17
CA GLN A 63 1.57 15.59 1.31
C GLN A 63 1.32 16.35 2.62
N PHE A 64 0.28 16.01 3.37
CA PHE A 64 0.04 16.56 4.71
C PHE A 64 0.97 15.98 5.79
N LEU A 65 1.60 14.82 5.53
CA LEU A 65 2.60 14.27 6.45
C LEU A 65 3.86 15.15 6.41
N PRO A 66 4.37 15.59 7.56
CA PRO A 66 5.58 16.40 7.60
C PRO A 66 6.79 15.63 7.03
N GLU A 67 7.71 16.36 6.40
CA GLU A 67 8.94 15.83 5.81
C GLU A 67 8.75 14.95 4.55
N MET A 68 7.56 14.91 3.94
CA MET A 68 7.35 14.24 2.65
C MET A 68 8.28 14.78 1.54
N ASP A 69 8.64 16.04 1.61
CA ASP A 69 9.57 16.71 0.68
C ASP A 69 11.05 16.29 0.87
N THR A 70 11.37 15.55 1.92
CA THR A 70 12.73 15.04 2.18
C THR A 70 13.02 13.70 1.51
N TYR A 71 12.02 13.06 0.89
CA TYR A 71 12.25 11.86 0.11
C TYR A 71 13.07 12.16 -1.14
N GLU A 72 14.05 11.29 -1.38
CA GLU A 72 14.94 11.36 -2.54
C GLU A 72 14.60 10.19 -3.50
N GLN A 73 14.69 10.45 -4.79
CA GLN A 73 14.62 9.40 -5.79
C GLN A 73 16.00 8.74 -5.97
N PRO A 74 16.09 7.41 -5.82
CA PRO A 74 17.34 6.70 -6.03
C PRO A 74 17.75 6.75 -7.51
N ARG A 75 19.07 6.74 -7.77
CA ARG A 75 19.64 6.66 -9.11
C ARG A 75 20.71 5.58 -9.10
N ALA A 76 20.55 4.56 -9.94
CA ALA A 76 21.45 3.40 -9.97
C ALA A 76 22.93 3.77 -10.12
N GLU A 77 23.23 4.86 -10.83
CA GLU A 77 24.60 5.32 -11.07
C GLU A 77 25.19 6.11 -9.90
N GLN A 78 24.42 6.37 -8.85
CA GLN A 78 24.84 7.15 -7.69
C GLN A 78 24.82 6.29 -6.41
N PRO A 79 25.89 5.55 -6.13
CA PRO A 79 25.98 4.74 -4.91
C PRO A 79 25.80 5.60 -3.65
N ILE A 80 24.99 5.12 -2.72
CA ILE A 80 24.72 5.79 -1.45
C ILE A 80 25.40 5.00 -0.33
N ALA A 81 26.38 5.64 0.32
CA ALA A 81 27.05 5.05 1.47
C ALA A 81 26.16 5.15 2.72
N CYS A 82 25.94 4.03 3.39
CA CYS A 82 25.25 3.96 4.67
C CYS A 82 25.74 2.75 5.46
N ASP A 83 25.40 2.71 6.75
CA ASP A 83 25.77 1.61 7.64
C ASP A 83 24.68 0.51 7.63
N LEU A 84 23.42 0.91 7.41
CA LEU A 84 22.26 0.02 7.40
C LEU A 84 21.19 0.56 6.43
N VAL A 85 20.65 -0.33 5.61
CA VAL A 85 19.43 -0.08 4.82
C VAL A 85 18.25 -0.64 5.59
N VAL A 86 17.20 0.17 5.77
CA VAL A 86 15.94 -0.26 6.39
C VAL A 86 14.84 -0.21 5.34
N VAL A 87 14.36 -1.36 4.93
CA VAL A 87 13.25 -1.47 3.97
C VAL A 87 11.96 -1.67 4.74
N VAL A 88 11.03 -0.75 4.54
CA VAL A 88 9.79 -0.67 5.32
C VAL A 88 8.61 -1.10 4.45
N ASP A 89 7.83 -2.05 4.96
CA ASP A 89 6.57 -2.49 4.35
C ASP A 89 6.72 -3.06 2.93
N ALA A 90 7.79 -3.79 2.68
CA ALA A 90 8.05 -4.37 1.36
C ALA A 90 8.24 -5.89 1.45
N SER A 91 7.34 -6.63 0.83
CA SER A 91 7.33 -8.10 0.87
C SER A 91 8.41 -8.77 0.02
N SER A 92 9.03 -8.05 -0.93
CA SER A 92 10.06 -8.57 -1.83
C SER A 92 11.06 -7.48 -2.23
N LYS A 93 12.23 -7.90 -2.68
CA LYS A 93 13.35 -7.01 -2.95
C LYS A 93 13.13 -6.08 -4.13
N ASP A 94 12.40 -6.55 -5.15
CA ASP A 94 12.00 -5.77 -6.32
C ASP A 94 11.13 -4.55 -5.98
N ARG A 95 10.44 -4.60 -4.82
CA ARG A 95 9.68 -3.46 -4.30
C ARG A 95 10.56 -2.26 -3.90
N MET A 96 11.88 -2.45 -3.79
CA MET A 96 12.83 -1.34 -3.56
C MET A 96 13.08 -0.49 -4.81
N GLY A 97 12.72 -0.98 -6.00
CA GLY A 97 13.02 -0.32 -7.27
C GLY A 97 14.51 -0.07 -7.48
N GLU A 98 14.88 1.10 -8.01
CA GLU A 98 16.28 1.47 -8.26
C GLU A 98 17.13 1.60 -6.98
N ALA A 99 16.50 1.74 -5.79
CA ALA A 99 17.22 1.78 -4.52
C ALA A 99 18.03 0.47 -4.28
N GLU A 100 17.57 -0.66 -4.79
CA GLU A 100 18.31 -1.93 -4.73
C GLU A 100 19.70 -1.83 -5.35
N LYS A 101 19.84 -1.05 -6.41
CA LYS A 101 21.09 -0.97 -7.19
C LYS A 101 22.11 0.03 -6.62
N CYS A 102 21.63 1.02 -5.89
CA CYS A 102 22.53 2.07 -5.33
C CYS A 102 22.90 1.84 -3.86
N LEU A 103 22.42 0.77 -3.23
CA LEU A 103 22.66 0.44 -1.83
C LEU A 103 23.41 -0.89 -1.69
N SER A 104 24.48 -0.92 -0.87
CA SER A 104 25.33 -2.10 -0.67
C SER A 104 25.48 -2.51 0.81
N ALA A 105 24.90 -1.75 1.75
CA ALA A 105 24.92 -2.07 3.18
C ALA A 105 23.98 -3.23 3.52
N PRO A 106 24.11 -3.87 4.70
CA PRO A 106 23.16 -4.86 5.18
C PRO A 106 21.72 -4.31 5.18
N ILE A 107 20.76 -5.17 4.87
CA ILE A 107 19.32 -4.83 4.78
C ILE A 107 18.61 -5.37 6.03
N LEU A 108 17.92 -4.47 6.74
CA LEU A 108 16.87 -4.78 7.70
C LEU A 108 15.53 -4.56 7.05
N ASN A 109 14.69 -5.58 6.96
CA ASN A 109 13.31 -5.43 6.52
C ASN A 109 12.35 -5.48 7.71
N ILE A 110 11.44 -4.50 7.79
CA ILE A 110 10.35 -4.46 8.77
C ILE A 110 9.05 -4.52 7.99
N ASP A 111 8.26 -5.59 8.22
CA ASP A 111 7.15 -5.90 7.34
C ASP A 111 6.05 -6.70 8.05
N HIS A 112 4.82 -6.64 7.52
CA HIS A 112 3.68 -7.42 7.99
C HIS A 112 3.11 -8.38 6.94
N HIS A 113 3.63 -8.39 5.72
CA HIS A 113 3.08 -9.19 4.64
C HIS A 113 3.32 -10.68 4.82
N VAL A 114 2.25 -11.50 4.75
CA VAL A 114 2.34 -12.97 4.73
C VAL A 114 3.20 -13.48 3.56
N SER A 115 3.19 -12.75 2.43
CA SER A 115 3.92 -13.07 1.21
C SER A 115 5.40 -12.69 1.22
N ASN A 116 5.94 -12.22 2.36
CA ASN A 116 7.33 -11.79 2.46
C ASN A 116 8.31 -12.88 2.01
N THR A 117 9.16 -12.56 1.03
CA THR A 117 10.14 -13.48 0.42
C THR A 117 11.40 -13.69 1.25
N ARG A 118 11.53 -12.99 2.38
CA ARG A 118 12.66 -13.07 3.32
C ARG A 118 14.00 -12.78 2.64
N TYR A 119 14.06 -11.72 1.86
CA TYR A 119 15.21 -11.33 1.05
C TYR A 119 16.29 -10.56 1.80
N ALA A 120 15.95 -9.95 2.95
CA ALA A 120 16.83 -9.10 3.73
C ALA A 120 17.82 -9.90 4.61
N ASP A 121 18.90 -9.28 5.08
CA ASP A 121 19.84 -9.88 6.03
C ASP A 121 19.17 -10.06 7.39
N TYR A 122 18.42 -9.07 7.84
CA TYR A 122 17.66 -9.08 9.09
C TYR A 122 16.17 -8.85 8.79
N LEU A 123 15.29 -9.56 9.49
CA LEU A 123 13.86 -9.52 9.26
C LEU A 123 13.06 -9.43 10.55
N LEU A 124 12.37 -8.30 10.75
CA LEU A 124 11.28 -8.15 11.71
C LEU A 124 9.97 -8.31 10.95
N LEU A 125 9.33 -9.46 11.07
CA LEU A 125 8.08 -9.79 10.36
C LEU A 125 7.00 -10.21 11.35
N ASP A 126 5.87 -9.54 11.31
CA ASP A 126 4.66 -9.94 12.04
C ASP A 126 3.43 -9.97 11.11
N PRO A 127 3.10 -11.12 10.51
CA PRO A 127 1.94 -11.25 9.62
C PRO A 127 0.57 -11.11 10.32
N HIS A 128 0.54 -10.97 11.63
CA HIS A 128 -0.68 -10.74 12.41
C HIS A 128 -0.92 -9.26 12.72
N ALA A 129 0.09 -8.42 12.48
CA ALA A 129 -0.08 -6.98 12.57
C ALA A 129 -0.99 -6.49 11.44
N ALA A 130 -1.85 -5.54 11.76
CA ALA A 130 -2.78 -4.96 10.79
C ALA A 130 -2.08 -4.09 9.73
N ALA A 131 -0.91 -3.56 10.08
CA ALA A 131 -0.09 -2.67 9.29
C ALA A 131 1.35 -2.71 9.80
N THR A 132 2.32 -2.33 8.98
CA THR A 132 3.71 -2.11 9.43
C THR A 132 3.78 -0.98 10.47
N GLY A 133 2.90 0.02 10.39
CA GLY A 133 2.76 1.07 11.41
C GLY A 133 2.45 0.55 12.82
N GLU A 134 1.71 -0.55 12.95
CA GLU A 134 1.49 -1.22 14.24
C GLU A 134 2.79 -1.84 14.78
N ILE A 135 3.61 -2.44 13.91
CA ILE A 135 4.92 -2.97 14.28
C ILE A 135 5.85 -1.84 14.74
N MET A 136 5.86 -0.71 14.01
CA MET A 136 6.66 0.47 14.37
C MET A 136 6.26 1.02 15.73
N TYR A 137 4.97 1.16 16.01
CA TYR A 137 4.50 1.58 17.34
C TYR A 137 5.05 0.67 18.45
N ARG A 138 4.92 -0.65 18.28
CA ARG A 138 5.43 -1.63 19.25
C ARG A 138 6.96 -1.59 19.38
N LEU A 139 7.68 -1.41 18.27
CA LEU A 139 9.14 -1.28 18.25
C LEU A 139 9.58 -0.07 19.08
N LEU A 140 8.98 1.08 18.85
CA LEU A 140 9.36 2.32 19.52
C LEU A 140 8.99 2.31 21.02
N THR A 141 7.77 1.89 21.35
CA THR A 141 7.30 1.86 22.75
C THR A 141 8.03 0.81 23.59
N ALA A 142 8.30 -0.37 23.04
CA ALA A 142 9.08 -1.42 23.74
C ALA A 142 10.52 -1.00 24.08
N ASN A 143 11.06 -0.03 23.33
CA ASN A 143 12.41 0.51 23.56
C ASN A 143 12.41 1.90 24.24
N GLY A 144 11.28 2.32 24.77
CA GLY A 144 11.17 3.54 25.58
C GLY A 144 11.34 4.85 24.77
N VAL A 145 11.10 4.80 23.44
CA VAL A 145 11.17 5.99 22.59
C VAL A 145 9.95 6.89 22.87
N PRO A 146 10.16 8.16 23.21
CA PRO A 146 9.04 9.07 23.42
C PRO A 146 8.33 9.36 22.09
N LEU A 147 7.03 9.19 22.08
CA LEU A 147 6.19 9.49 20.93
C LEU A 147 5.59 10.90 21.10
N ASN A 148 5.77 11.74 20.10
CA ASN A 148 5.11 13.04 20.02
C ASN A 148 3.94 12.98 19.02
N ARG A 149 3.18 14.08 18.89
CA ARG A 149 2.01 14.15 18.00
C ARG A 149 2.37 13.88 16.53
N GLU A 150 3.48 14.40 16.03
CA GLU A 150 3.88 14.23 14.63
C GLU A 150 4.16 12.75 14.33
N LEU A 151 4.97 12.09 15.16
CA LEU A 151 5.28 10.67 15.03
C LEU A 151 4.00 9.83 15.17
N ALA A 152 3.13 10.19 16.09
CA ALA A 152 1.84 9.52 16.26
C ALA A 152 0.93 9.70 15.03
N THR A 153 0.95 10.86 14.38
CA THR A 153 0.22 11.13 13.14
C THR A 153 0.74 10.26 11.99
N ASP A 154 2.07 10.13 11.86
CA ASP A 154 2.69 9.26 10.86
C ASP A 154 2.21 7.82 11.02
N LEU A 155 2.30 7.26 12.24
CA LEU A 155 1.91 5.88 12.51
C LEU A 155 0.39 5.65 12.45
N TYR A 156 -0.41 6.64 12.85
CA TYR A 156 -1.86 6.54 12.71
C TYR A 156 -2.26 6.50 11.23
N THR A 157 -1.63 7.33 10.39
CA THR A 157 -1.88 7.33 8.95
C THR A 157 -1.52 5.97 8.34
N ALA A 158 -0.38 5.39 8.72
CA ALA A 158 0.02 4.05 8.32
C ALA A 158 -1.07 3.01 8.63
N ILE A 159 -1.51 2.97 9.87
CA ILE A 159 -2.50 2.00 10.34
C ILE A 159 -3.86 2.22 9.67
N VAL A 160 -4.36 3.45 9.64
CA VAL A 160 -5.72 3.73 9.15
C VAL A 160 -5.88 3.46 7.66
N THR A 161 -4.83 3.68 6.88
CA THR A 161 -4.85 3.42 5.44
C THR A 161 -4.89 1.92 5.14
N ASP A 162 -4.06 1.13 5.79
CA ASP A 162 -3.99 -0.31 5.56
C ASP A 162 -5.19 -1.08 6.13
N CYS A 163 -5.77 -0.60 7.23
CA CYS A 163 -7.03 -1.11 7.78
C CYS A 163 -8.28 -0.59 7.07
N GLY A 164 -8.14 0.25 6.03
CA GLY A 164 -9.28 0.86 5.33
C GLY A 164 -10.22 1.59 6.27
N TYR A 165 -9.70 2.45 7.12
CA TYR A 165 -10.43 3.15 8.18
C TYR A 165 -11.13 2.18 9.16
N PHE A 166 -10.40 1.12 9.54
CA PHE A 166 -10.88 0.06 10.44
C PHE A 166 -12.07 -0.74 9.90
N LYS A 167 -12.28 -0.75 8.57
CA LYS A 167 -13.36 -1.48 7.90
C LYS A 167 -12.93 -2.86 7.41
N TYR A 168 -11.62 -3.13 7.32
CA TYR A 168 -11.09 -4.36 6.74
C TYR A 168 -10.90 -5.45 7.79
N ALA A 169 -10.81 -6.70 7.31
CA ALA A 169 -10.71 -7.88 8.17
C ALA A 169 -9.38 -7.97 8.94
N ASN A 170 -8.35 -7.23 8.54
CA ASN A 170 -7.09 -7.11 9.26
C ASN A 170 -7.17 -6.19 10.50
N THR A 171 -8.29 -5.50 10.71
CA THR A 171 -8.53 -4.71 11.93
C THR A 171 -8.62 -5.62 13.15
N THR A 172 -7.60 -5.65 13.98
CA THR A 172 -7.50 -6.47 15.19
C THR A 172 -7.76 -5.66 16.46
N PRO A 173 -8.06 -6.31 17.60
CA PRO A 173 -8.10 -5.61 18.90
C PRO A 173 -6.77 -4.94 19.26
N SER A 174 -5.62 -5.49 18.82
CA SER A 174 -4.29 -4.87 19.02
C SER A 174 -4.19 -3.57 18.23
N CYS A 175 -4.52 -3.60 16.95
CA CYS A 175 -4.57 -2.43 16.07
C CYS A 175 -5.42 -1.30 16.66
N MET A 176 -6.62 -1.62 17.16
CA MET A 176 -7.52 -0.63 17.78
C MET A 176 -6.95 -0.02 19.06
N ARG A 177 -6.23 -0.80 19.89
CA ARG A 177 -5.55 -0.25 21.07
C ARG A 177 -4.43 0.71 20.67
N VAL A 178 -3.60 0.32 19.69
CA VAL A 178 -2.54 1.19 19.16
C VAL A 178 -3.13 2.48 18.61
N ALA A 179 -4.21 2.42 17.84
CA ALA A 179 -4.88 3.60 17.33
C ALA A 179 -5.39 4.51 18.48
N ALA A 180 -5.98 3.92 19.54
CA ALA A 180 -6.42 4.68 20.72
C ALA A 180 -5.25 5.38 21.44
N ASP A 181 -4.11 4.69 21.60
CA ASP A 181 -2.92 5.27 22.20
C ASP A 181 -2.36 6.43 21.36
N LEU A 182 -2.37 6.31 20.03
CA LEU A 182 -1.94 7.38 19.12
C LEU A 182 -2.88 8.60 19.19
N VAL A 183 -4.19 8.37 19.28
CA VAL A 183 -5.19 9.43 19.49
C VAL A 183 -4.97 10.13 20.84
N ALA A 184 -4.62 9.40 21.89
CA ALA A 184 -4.29 9.97 23.19
C ALA A 184 -3.03 10.88 23.15
N LEU A 185 -2.17 10.73 22.15
CA LEU A 185 -1.02 11.60 21.87
C LEU A 185 -1.37 12.86 21.05
N GLY A 186 -2.67 13.07 20.77
CA GLY A 186 -3.17 14.27 20.10
C GLY A 186 -3.36 14.13 18.60
N VAL A 187 -3.40 12.90 18.08
CA VAL A 187 -3.85 12.65 16.69
C VAL A 187 -5.34 12.94 16.61
N GLU A 188 -5.75 13.64 15.57
CA GLU A 188 -7.14 13.96 15.30
C GLU A 188 -7.66 13.13 14.10
N PRO A 189 -8.38 12.01 14.35
CA PRO A 189 -8.81 11.08 13.31
C PRO A 189 -9.65 11.71 12.20
N ASN A 190 -10.49 12.70 12.54
CA ASN A 190 -11.31 13.43 11.57
C ASN A 190 -10.44 14.23 10.59
N GLU A 191 -9.42 14.95 11.07
CA GLU A 191 -8.53 15.72 10.21
C GLU A 191 -7.80 14.80 9.22
N ILE A 192 -7.27 13.67 9.70
CA ILE A 192 -6.59 12.70 8.84
C ILE A 192 -7.56 12.08 7.83
N SER A 193 -8.77 11.70 8.27
CA SER A 193 -9.77 11.14 7.37
C SER A 193 -10.18 12.13 6.28
N ASP A 194 -10.42 13.38 6.63
CA ASP A 194 -10.77 14.43 5.67
C ASP A 194 -9.66 14.61 4.64
N LEU A 195 -8.39 14.65 5.08
CA LEU A 195 -7.24 14.80 4.17
C LEU A 195 -7.05 13.59 3.25
N LEU A 196 -7.26 12.38 3.73
CA LEU A 196 -7.15 11.15 2.95
C LEU A 196 -8.34 10.95 1.98
N GLU A 197 -9.53 11.47 2.34
CA GLU A 197 -10.74 11.33 1.51
C GLU A 197 -10.92 12.44 0.47
N ILE A 198 -10.09 13.52 0.51
CA ILE A 198 -10.10 14.56 -0.52
C ILE A 198 -9.95 13.94 -1.91
N LYS A 199 -10.86 14.31 -2.82
CA LYS A 199 -10.81 13.93 -4.22
C LYS A 199 -10.58 15.15 -5.09
N ALA A 200 -9.69 15.01 -6.05
CA ALA A 200 -9.52 16.04 -7.07
C ALA A 200 -10.82 16.20 -7.85
N ARG A 201 -11.18 17.45 -8.17
CA ARG A 201 -12.41 17.78 -8.91
C ARG A 201 -12.54 16.98 -10.22
N ASN A 202 -11.46 16.87 -11.00
CA ASN A 202 -11.43 16.11 -12.24
C ASN A 202 -11.70 14.61 -12.03
N SER A 203 -11.30 14.02 -10.90
CA SER A 203 -11.64 12.64 -10.55
C SER A 203 -13.13 12.47 -10.30
N VAL A 204 -13.77 13.43 -9.60
CA VAL A 204 -15.22 13.40 -9.36
C VAL A 204 -16.00 13.60 -10.66
N GLU A 205 -15.57 14.54 -11.51
CA GLU A 205 -16.17 14.77 -12.82
C GLU A 205 -16.03 13.54 -13.75
N LEU A 206 -14.89 12.85 -13.70
CA LEU A 206 -14.71 11.59 -14.43
C LEU A 206 -15.61 10.49 -13.87
N LEU A 207 -15.69 10.35 -12.55
CA LEU A 207 -16.57 9.37 -11.92
C LEU A 207 -18.03 9.54 -12.36
N ALA A 208 -18.51 10.77 -12.40
CA ALA A 208 -19.87 11.08 -12.87
C ALA A 208 -20.12 10.62 -14.32
N LYS A 209 -19.09 10.64 -15.18
CA LYS A 209 -19.18 10.13 -16.57
C LYS A 209 -19.07 8.61 -16.63
N VAL A 210 -18.39 7.99 -15.68
CA VAL A 210 -18.14 6.54 -15.64
C VAL A 210 -19.29 5.77 -15.00
N LEU A 211 -19.96 6.32 -13.99
CA LEU A 211 -21.06 5.66 -13.28
C LEU A 211 -22.19 5.11 -14.19
N PRO A 212 -22.60 5.79 -15.30
CA PRO A 212 -23.60 5.24 -16.22
C PRO A 212 -23.17 3.93 -16.93
N SER A 213 -21.88 3.57 -16.93
CA SER A 213 -21.38 2.30 -17.48
C SER A 213 -21.60 1.11 -16.53
N LEU A 214 -22.15 1.32 -15.32
CA LEU A 214 -22.40 0.28 -14.35
C LEU A 214 -23.24 -0.84 -14.96
N THR A 215 -22.69 -2.05 -14.98
CA THR A 215 -23.33 -3.23 -15.56
C THR A 215 -23.18 -4.43 -14.63
N PHE A 216 -24.20 -5.30 -14.61
CA PHE A 216 -24.25 -6.48 -13.75
C PHE A 216 -24.23 -7.77 -14.56
N TYR A 217 -23.57 -8.81 -13.99
CA TYR A 217 -23.46 -10.17 -14.55
C TYR A 217 -23.69 -11.19 -13.43
N ALA A 218 -23.87 -12.47 -13.79
CA ALA A 218 -24.04 -13.58 -12.85
C ALA A 218 -25.14 -13.26 -11.81
N ASP A 219 -26.33 -12.95 -12.27
CA ASP A 219 -27.51 -12.61 -11.43
C ASP A 219 -27.21 -11.48 -10.41
N GLY A 220 -26.42 -10.49 -10.82
CA GLY A 220 -26.06 -9.34 -9.99
C GLY A 220 -24.88 -9.54 -9.04
N LYS A 221 -24.26 -10.70 -9.06
CA LYS A 221 -23.10 -10.99 -8.21
C LYS A 221 -21.80 -10.37 -8.70
N ILE A 222 -21.68 -10.05 -9.98
CA ILE A 222 -20.56 -9.30 -10.55
C ILE A 222 -21.08 -7.93 -10.98
N ALA A 223 -20.40 -6.86 -10.58
CA ALA A 223 -20.69 -5.50 -11.03
C ALA A 223 -19.44 -4.86 -11.62
N THR A 224 -19.59 -4.20 -12.76
CA THR A 224 -18.47 -3.60 -13.51
C THR A 224 -18.67 -2.11 -13.74
N LEU A 225 -17.54 -1.37 -13.76
CA LEU A 225 -17.44 -0.02 -14.29
C LEU A 225 -16.40 0.01 -15.41
N GLU A 226 -16.58 0.91 -16.36
CA GLU A 226 -15.76 1.01 -17.56
C GLU A 226 -15.26 2.43 -17.77
N ILE A 227 -13.95 2.59 -17.96
CA ILE A 227 -13.31 3.81 -18.41
C ILE A 227 -12.79 3.54 -19.83
N PRO A 228 -13.53 3.93 -20.88
CA PRO A 228 -13.09 3.78 -22.25
C PRO A 228 -11.94 4.73 -22.56
N LEU A 229 -11.21 4.47 -23.66
CA LEU A 229 -9.98 5.18 -24.01
C LEU A 229 -10.16 6.69 -24.14
N GLU A 230 -11.30 7.14 -24.64
CA GLU A 230 -11.64 8.57 -24.79
C GLU A 230 -11.85 9.30 -23.46
N LEU A 231 -12.11 8.57 -22.38
CA LEU A 231 -12.23 9.13 -21.02
C LEU A 231 -10.97 8.90 -20.19
N TYR A 232 -10.01 8.12 -20.71
CA TYR A 232 -8.79 7.83 -19.97
C TYR A 232 -7.86 9.03 -19.92
N ASP A 233 -7.51 9.45 -18.70
CA ASP A 233 -6.44 10.41 -18.43
C ASP A 233 -5.52 9.81 -17.36
N LYS A 234 -4.23 9.66 -17.71
CA LYS A 234 -3.22 9.10 -16.79
C LYS A 234 -2.98 9.95 -15.54
N ASN A 235 -3.34 11.25 -15.60
CA ASN A 235 -3.16 12.20 -14.49
C ASN A 235 -4.36 12.22 -13.54
N VAL A 236 -5.43 11.47 -13.83
CA VAL A 236 -6.64 11.41 -13.00
C VAL A 236 -6.66 10.11 -12.22
N SER A 237 -6.65 10.21 -10.89
CA SER A 237 -6.78 9.04 -10.03
C SER A 237 -8.18 8.42 -10.14
N THR A 238 -8.21 7.12 -10.38
CA THR A 238 -9.44 6.32 -10.53
C THR A 238 -9.51 5.16 -9.52
N GLU A 239 -8.62 5.12 -8.55
CA GLU A 239 -8.50 4.00 -7.61
C GLU A 239 -9.76 3.79 -6.77
N SER A 240 -10.41 4.90 -6.37
CA SER A 240 -11.63 4.82 -5.57
C SER A 240 -12.87 4.36 -6.34
N PHE A 241 -12.85 4.36 -7.69
CA PHE A 241 -14.03 4.05 -8.49
C PHE A 241 -14.53 2.62 -8.30
N ILE A 242 -13.62 1.67 -8.05
CA ILE A 242 -13.95 0.26 -7.80
C ILE A 242 -14.83 0.05 -6.56
N TYR A 243 -14.81 0.99 -5.61
CA TYR A 243 -15.60 0.85 -4.39
C TYR A 243 -17.10 1.08 -4.64
N HIS A 244 -17.48 1.85 -5.67
CA HIS A 244 -18.89 2.06 -6.00
C HIS A 244 -19.61 0.74 -6.33
N PRO A 245 -19.17 -0.08 -7.29
CA PRO A 245 -19.77 -1.39 -7.51
C PRO A 245 -19.57 -2.36 -6.34
N ARG A 246 -18.44 -2.29 -5.60
CA ARG A 246 -18.16 -3.19 -4.48
C ARG A 246 -19.19 -3.10 -3.34
N TYR A 247 -19.71 -1.90 -3.07
CA TYR A 247 -20.64 -1.68 -1.96
C TYR A 247 -22.10 -1.88 -2.33
N ILE A 248 -22.42 -2.28 -3.56
CA ILE A 248 -23.78 -2.62 -3.94
C ILE A 248 -24.22 -3.93 -3.25
N ALA A 249 -25.42 -3.95 -2.73
CA ALA A 249 -26.00 -5.15 -2.11
C ALA A 249 -26.08 -6.30 -3.12
N GLY A 250 -25.70 -7.50 -2.70
CA GLY A 250 -25.69 -8.70 -3.53
C GLY A 250 -24.44 -8.86 -4.40
N VAL A 251 -23.65 -7.82 -4.63
CA VAL A 251 -22.40 -7.91 -5.40
C VAL A 251 -21.32 -8.60 -4.56
N ASP A 252 -20.72 -9.65 -5.12
CA ASP A 252 -19.53 -10.31 -4.59
C ASP A 252 -18.25 -9.79 -5.26
N VAL A 253 -18.24 -9.68 -6.58
CA VAL A 253 -17.06 -9.23 -7.34
C VAL A 253 -17.34 -7.89 -8.00
N ALA A 254 -16.50 -6.90 -7.68
CA ALA A 254 -16.48 -5.60 -8.36
C ALA A 254 -15.28 -5.53 -9.31
N VAL A 255 -15.49 -5.03 -10.52
CA VAL A 255 -14.47 -4.89 -11.55
C VAL A 255 -14.45 -3.47 -12.11
N LEU A 256 -13.27 -2.88 -12.18
CA LEU A 256 -13.03 -1.65 -12.93
C LEU A 256 -12.16 -1.99 -14.15
N PHE A 257 -12.72 -1.79 -15.34
CA PHE A 257 -11.99 -1.84 -16.60
C PHE A 257 -11.53 -0.44 -16.99
N LYS A 258 -10.27 -0.30 -17.37
CA LYS A 258 -9.68 0.95 -17.80
C LYS A 258 -8.87 0.72 -19.07
N GLN A 259 -9.40 1.16 -20.21
CA GLN A 259 -8.67 1.09 -21.47
C GLN A 259 -7.60 2.18 -21.50
N VAL A 260 -6.34 1.77 -21.47
CA VAL A 260 -5.18 2.68 -21.39
C VAL A 260 -4.53 2.90 -22.76
N GLU A 261 -4.76 1.96 -23.69
CA GLU A 261 -4.32 1.98 -25.09
C GLU A 261 -5.35 1.25 -25.97
N PRO A 262 -5.34 1.41 -27.29
CA PRO A 262 -6.30 0.75 -28.18
C PRO A 262 -6.43 -0.77 -27.98
N LYS A 263 -5.33 -1.43 -27.60
CA LYS A 263 -5.24 -2.87 -27.35
C LYS A 263 -4.65 -3.18 -25.97
N ALA A 264 -4.90 -2.33 -24.96
CA ALA A 264 -4.49 -2.60 -23.60
C ALA A 264 -5.56 -2.10 -22.62
N THR A 265 -6.15 -3.04 -21.89
CA THR A 265 -7.16 -2.76 -20.85
C THR A 265 -6.62 -3.21 -19.49
N ARG A 266 -6.40 -2.25 -18.60
CA ARG A 266 -6.10 -2.52 -17.19
C ARG A 266 -7.38 -2.91 -16.47
N VAL A 267 -7.28 -3.91 -15.61
CA VAL A 267 -8.38 -4.44 -14.83
C VAL A 267 -8.02 -4.40 -13.36
N SER A 268 -8.91 -3.85 -12.56
CA SER A 268 -8.85 -3.96 -11.10
C SER A 268 -10.04 -4.75 -10.61
N MET A 269 -9.82 -5.68 -9.68
CA MET A 269 -10.86 -6.54 -9.10
C MET A 269 -10.86 -6.43 -7.58
N ARG A 270 -12.05 -6.44 -7.00
CA ARG A 270 -12.27 -6.58 -5.56
C ARG A 270 -13.34 -7.63 -5.32
N SER A 271 -13.17 -8.49 -4.35
CA SER A 271 -14.10 -9.58 -4.07
C SER A 271 -14.39 -9.70 -2.58
N LYS A 272 -15.55 -10.27 -2.25
CA LYS A 272 -15.94 -10.67 -0.90
C LYS A 272 -15.64 -12.15 -0.65
N GLN A 273 -15.86 -13.03 -1.62
CA GLN A 273 -15.72 -14.49 -1.49
C GLN A 273 -14.79 -15.10 -2.55
N VAL A 274 -14.88 -14.70 -3.80
CA VAL A 274 -14.08 -15.24 -4.92
C VAL A 274 -12.59 -14.92 -4.76
N ASP A 275 -11.72 -15.88 -5.04
CA ASP A 275 -10.27 -15.64 -5.12
C ASP A 275 -9.93 -15.02 -6.49
N VAL A 276 -9.97 -13.70 -6.54
CA VAL A 276 -9.68 -12.94 -7.77
C VAL A 276 -8.20 -12.92 -8.15
N SER A 277 -7.30 -13.34 -7.24
CA SER A 277 -5.88 -13.45 -7.57
C SER A 277 -5.62 -14.56 -8.59
N LYS A 278 -6.31 -15.68 -8.48
CA LYS A 278 -6.22 -16.78 -9.45
C LYS A 278 -6.71 -16.35 -10.84
N VAL A 279 -7.77 -15.54 -10.88
CA VAL A 279 -8.27 -14.98 -12.14
C VAL A 279 -7.24 -14.02 -12.73
N ALA A 280 -6.67 -13.12 -11.93
CA ALA A 280 -5.65 -12.19 -12.39
C ALA A 280 -4.41 -12.91 -12.97
N VAL A 281 -3.93 -13.96 -12.31
CA VAL A 281 -2.79 -14.80 -12.77
C VAL A 281 -3.07 -15.41 -14.15
N ALA A 282 -4.29 -15.83 -14.45
CA ALA A 282 -4.65 -16.34 -15.77
C ALA A 282 -4.50 -15.30 -16.90
N PHE A 283 -4.45 -14.01 -16.54
CA PHE A 283 -4.18 -12.89 -17.47
C PHE A 283 -2.81 -12.24 -17.21
N ASN A 284 -1.83 -12.99 -16.69
CA ASN A 284 -0.47 -12.50 -16.37
C ASN A 284 -0.45 -11.32 -15.38
N GLY A 285 -1.43 -11.26 -14.50
CA GLY A 285 -1.53 -10.31 -13.42
C GLY A 285 -1.23 -10.95 -12.06
N GLY A 286 -1.65 -10.28 -10.98
CA GLY A 286 -1.44 -10.76 -9.63
C GLY A 286 -2.24 -9.99 -8.59
N GLY A 287 -1.96 -10.26 -7.33
CA GLY A 287 -2.59 -9.62 -6.18
C GLY A 287 -2.96 -10.62 -5.09
N HIS A 288 -3.86 -10.18 -4.23
CA HIS A 288 -4.38 -10.96 -3.12
C HIS A 288 -5.74 -11.60 -3.47
N PRO A 289 -6.18 -12.63 -2.73
CA PRO A 289 -7.47 -13.28 -2.99
C PRO A 289 -8.68 -12.33 -3.07
N ARG A 290 -8.63 -11.19 -2.35
CA ARG A 290 -9.74 -10.21 -2.30
C ARG A 290 -9.48 -8.93 -3.10
N ALA A 291 -8.27 -8.74 -3.63
CA ALA A 291 -7.86 -7.55 -4.37
C ALA A 291 -6.75 -7.91 -5.37
N ALA A 292 -7.07 -7.94 -6.64
CA ALA A 292 -6.13 -8.30 -7.69
C ALA A 292 -6.32 -7.44 -8.94
N GLY A 293 -5.33 -7.46 -9.83
CA GLY A 293 -5.40 -6.75 -11.09
C GLY A 293 -4.53 -7.40 -12.17
N CYS A 294 -4.84 -7.06 -13.42
CA CYS A 294 -4.08 -7.50 -14.58
C CYS A 294 -4.16 -6.45 -15.70
N THR A 295 -3.34 -6.63 -16.72
CA THR A 295 -3.48 -5.88 -17.98
C THR A 295 -3.73 -6.89 -19.11
N ILE A 296 -4.87 -6.74 -19.76
CA ILE A 296 -5.29 -7.62 -20.87
C ILE A 296 -4.94 -6.92 -22.17
N GLY A 297 -4.16 -7.56 -23.03
CA GLY A 297 -3.72 -7.04 -24.34
C GLY A 297 -4.83 -7.03 -25.41
N LEU A 298 -6.03 -6.57 -25.03
CA LEU A 298 -7.23 -6.52 -25.88
C LEU A 298 -7.95 -5.18 -25.71
N PRO A 299 -8.76 -4.76 -26.70
CA PRO A 299 -9.71 -3.67 -26.53
C PRO A 299 -10.70 -3.95 -25.43
N LEU A 300 -11.29 -2.89 -24.84
CA LEU A 300 -12.17 -2.93 -23.67
C LEU A 300 -13.27 -4.00 -23.76
N ALA A 301 -14.01 -4.04 -24.88
CA ALA A 301 -15.14 -4.95 -25.03
C ALA A 301 -14.72 -6.43 -25.03
N GLU A 302 -13.59 -6.75 -25.68
CA GLU A 302 -13.04 -8.12 -25.74
C GLU A 302 -12.42 -8.53 -24.39
N ALA A 303 -11.65 -7.61 -23.76
CA ALA A 303 -11.08 -7.82 -22.44
C ALA A 303 -12.18 -8.06 -21.38
N LYS A 304 -13.25 -7.28 -21.42
CA LYS A 304 -14.41 -7.45 -20.55
C LYS A 304 -15.04 -8.84 -20.73
N LYS A 305 -15.34 -9.22 -21.96
CA LYS A 305 -15.95 -10.53 -22.27
C LYS A 305 -15.08 -11.67 -21.71
N ALA A 306 -13.79 -11.64 -21.96
CA ALA A 306 -12.86 -12.68 -21.50
C ALA A 306 -12.78 -12.77 -19.98
N LEU A 307 -12.71 -11.63 -19.30
CA LEU A 307 -12.61 -11.60 -17.84
C LEU A 307 -13.91 -12.05 -17.16
N ILE A 308 -15.08 -11.60 -17.65
CA ILE A 308 -16.37 -12.00 -17.07
C ILE A 308 -16.55 -13.51 -17.16
N GLN A 309 -16.25 -14.15 -18.29
CA GLN A 309 -16.28 -15.60 -18.43
C GLN A 309 -15.35 -16.31 -17.42
N ALA A 310 -14.16 -15.77 -17.19
CA ALA A 310 -13.22 -16.34 -16.21
C ALA A 310 -13.74 -16.18 -14.77
N LEU A 311 -14.37 -15.06 -14.45
CA LEU A 311 -14.98 -14.83 -13.14
C LEU A 311 -16.19 -15.73 -12.89
N GLU A 312 -17.09 -15.87 -13.85
CA GLU A 312 -18.25 -16.79 -13.76
C GLU A 312 -17.79 -18.21 -13.48
N LYS A 313 -16.79 -18.69 -14.24
CA LYS A 313 -16.20 -20.03 -13.99
C LYS A 313 -15.55 -20.14 -12.60
N ALA A 314 -14.92 -19.09 -12.10
CA ALA A 314 -14.31 -19.10 -10.77
C ALA A 314 -15.39 -19.12 -9.67
N MET A 315 -16.55 -18.54 -9.92
CA MET A 315 -17.70 -18.54 -9.00
C MET A 315 -18.42 -19.90 -8.94
N GLU A 316 -18.49 -20.63 -10.07
CA GLU A 316 -19.06 -21.98 -10.13
C GLU A 316 -18.22 -23.00 -9.34
N ALA A 317 -16.97 -22.70 -9.05
CA ALA A 317 -16.03 -23.55 -8.32
C ALA A 317 -16.02 -23.32 -6.79
N LEU A 318 -16.89 -22.41 -6.30
CA LEU A 318 -17.08 -22.12 -4.87
C LEU A 318 -18.17 -23.02 -4.26
#